data_3473fec5e467a91d8c5936b80dc2613b
#
_entry.id   3473fec5e467a91d8c5936b80dc2613b
#
_cell.length_a   1.000
_cell.length_b   1.000
_cell.length_c   1.000
_cell.angle_alpha   90.00
_cell.angle_beta   90.00
_cell.angle_gamma   90.00
#
_symmetry.space_group_name_H-M   'P 1'
#
loop_
_entity.id
_entity.type
_entity.pdbx_description
1 polymer ?
#
loop_
_entity_poly.entity_id
_entity_poly.type
_entity_poly.pdbx_seq_one_letter_code
_entity_poly.pdbx_strand_id
1 'polypeptide(L)'
;MRISAALHVFAITTLFVGPARGQEAVLAPGDTLPLDPLVLHGTLPNGLQYYVRENREPRERAELRLVVDAGSVLEDDDQRGLAHLLEHMAFNGTAHFGEEELVDYLESIGMRFGPDVNAFTSFDETVYMLTVPTDSTAVVETAFQILEDWAHGIALDPDALARERPVVVEEWRLGRGAEMRMLDEHLPVIFKDSRYAVRLPIGELEIIEDAPVEAVRSFYEDWYRPGLMAVIAVGDFDAAEMVEKIESHFGGIPVAGTPRPREVFPVPPHAETLVSVATDPEARVTTVTIYNKHALRETGTVAAYRRSIVEGLHDRMLNARFEEIVQRPDAPFIFAFAGQGRFVRPSEVSVLAAAVPEGGATAGIEALLTEAERAARHGFAASELERAKAELLREVESAYLEREKTESQGYAGLYMQHFLQDEPAPGIEAAWPLHQRLVPEITLDELNRVADEWLTDEDRVVVVSAPEKEGL
;
A
#
# COMPACT_ATOMS: atom_id res chain seq x y z
N MET A 1 -62.41 -55.08 32.31
CA MET A 1 -61.40 -54.86 31.25
C MET A 1 -60.55 -53.67 31.65
N ARG A 2 -59.38 -53.91 32.21
CA ARG A 2 -58.43 -52.88 32.70
C ARG A 2 -57.29 -52.78 31.71
N ILE A 3 -57.09 -51.63 31.11
CA ILE A 3 -55.95 -51.35 30.24
C ILE A 3 -54.94 -50.56 31.07
N SER A 4 -53.80 -51.17 31.32
CA SER A 4 -52.63 -50.56 31.97
C SER A 4 -51.84 -49.78 30.92
N ALA A 5 -51.69 -48.44 31.11
CA ALA A 5 -50.78 -47.63 30.36
C ALA A 5 -49.39 -47.60 31.04
N ALA A 6 -48.39 -48.12 30.37
CA ALA A 6 -46.98 -48.06 30.82
C ALA A 6 -46.36 -46.73 30.34
N LEU A 7 -45.98 -45.88 31.29
CA LEU A 7 -45.18 -44.67 31.05
C LEU A 7 -43.74 -45.05 30.85
N HIS A 8 -43.16 -44.81 29.64
CA HIS A 8 -41.73 -44.87 29.41
C HIS A 8 -41.13 -43.51 29.65
N VAL A 9 -40.33 -43.39 30.69
CA VAL A 9 -39.51 -42.22 30.97
C VAL A 9 -38.23 -42.35 30.14
N PHE A 10 -38.11 -41.50 29.11
CA PHE A 10 -36.84 -41.33 28.38
C PHE A 10 -35.96 -40.35 29.17
N ALA A 11 -34.89 -40.87 29.76
CA ALA A 11 -33.81 -40.05 30.33
C ALA A 11 -32.94 -39.51 29.20
N ILE A 12 -33.08 -38.21 28.91
CA ILE A 12 -32.15 -37.49 28.01
C ILE A 12 -30.90 -37.17 28.80
N THR A 13 -29.83 -37.93 28.57
CA THR A 13 -28.49 -37.61 29.07
C THR A 13 -27.88 -36.54 28.15
N THR A 14 -27.94 -35.28 28.56
CA THR A 14 -27.18 -34.20 27.92
C THR A 14 -25.70 -34.36 28.23
N LEU A 15 -24.94 -34.89 27.28
CA LEU A 15 -23.50 -34.77 27.28
C LEU A 15 -23.12 -33.30 27.06
N PHE A 16 -22.68 -32.61 28.11
CA PHE A 16 -21.93 -31.35 27.98
C PHE A 16 -20.56 -31.71 27.38
N VAL A 17 -20.45 -31.56 26.06
CA VAL A 17 -19.14 -31.44 25.39
C VAL A 17 -18.68 -30.02 25.67
N GLY A 18 -17.81 -29.85 26.64
CA GLY A 18 -17.08 -28.59 26.83
C GLY A 18 -16.27 -28.30 25.55
N PRO A 19 -16.02 -27.03 25.22
CA PRO A 19 -15.23 -26.70 24.05
C PRO A 19 -13.86 -27.38 24.21
N ALA A 20 -13.59 -28.36 23.37
CA ALA A 20 -12.24 -28.88 23.17
C ALA A 20 -11.41 -27.64 22.76
N ARG A 21 -10.43 -27.27 23.58
CA ARG A 21 -9.31 -26.44 23.12
C ARG A 21 -8.66 -27.23 22.00
N GLY A 22 -9.05 -26.95 20.75
CA GLY A 22 -8.36 -27.46 19.59
C GLY A 22 -6.90 -27.03 19.73
N GLN A 23 -5.97 -27.98 19.65
CA GLN A 23 -4.60 -27.64 19.29
C GLN A 23 -4.72 -26.85 17.98
N GLU A 24 -4.34 -25.57 18.00
CA GLU A 24 -4.20 -24.80 16.78
C GLU A 24 -3.31 -25.62 15.85
N ALA A 25 -3.86 -25.96 14.68
CA ALA A 25 -3.12 -26.74 13.70
C ALA A 25 -1.87 -25.92 13.32
N VAL A 26 -0.71 -26.50 13.52
CA VAL A 26 0.56 -25.86 13.13
C VAL A 26 0.55 -25.74 11.62
N LEU A 27 0.40 -24.50 11.11
CA LEU A 27 0.40 -24.22 9.68
C LEU A 27 1.67 -24.74 9.01
N ALA A 28 1.52 -25.51 7.93
CA ALA A 28 2.63 -26.00 7.11
C ALA A 28 3.14 -24.90 6.15
N PRO A 29 4.35 -24.99 5.61
CA PRO A 29 4.91 -23.98 4.71
C PRO A 29 4.04 -23.64 3.51
N GLY A 30 3.33 -24.59 2.92
CA GLY A 30 2.43 -24.39 1.78
C GLY A 30 1.02 -23.94 2.12
N ASP A 31 0.67 -23.83 3.41
CA ASP A 31 -0.65 -23.40 3.81
C ASP A 31 -0.80 -21.89 3.56
N THR A 32 -2.00 -21.48 3.12
CA THR A 32 -2.35 -20.08 3.01
C THR A 32 -2.46 -19.45 4.39
N LEU A 33 -1.89 -18.29 4.57
CA LEU A 33 -2.08 -17.49 5.79
C LEU A 33 -3.52 -17.03 5.88
N PRO A 34 -4.19 -17.25 7.00
CA PRO A 34 -5.53 -16.72 7.20
C PRO A 34 -5.49 -15.18 7.24
N LEU A 35 -6.56 -14.56 6.82
CA LEU A 35 -6.81 -13.16 7.12
C LEU A 35 -7.06 -13.01 8.63
N ASP A 36 -6.82 -11.80 9.16
CA ASP A 36 -7.09 -11.44 10.54
C ASP A 36 -8.50 -11.91 10.98
N PRO A 37 -8.61 -12.78 12.01
CA PRO A 37 -9.90 -13.32 12.42
C PRO A 37 -10.86 -12.26 13.01
N LEU A 38 -10.37 -11.06 13.31
CA LEU A 38 -11.17 -9.95 13.82
C LEU A 38 -11.76 -9.07 12.72
N VAL A 39 -11.40 -9.28 11.46
CA VAL A 39 -11.99 -8.57 10.32
C VAL A 39 -13.16 -9.37 9.74
N LEU A 40 -14.32 -8.72 9.57
CA LEU A 40 -15.40 -9.20 8.72
C LEU A 40 -15.05 -8.82 7.27
N HIS A 41 -14.79 -9.82 6.45
CA HIS A 41 -14.43 -9.67 5.05
C HIS A 41 -15.42 -10.41 4.17
N GLY A 42 -15.79 -9.82 3.06
CA GLY A 42 -16.70 -10.45 2.09
C GLY A 42 -16.71 -9.76 0.74
N THR A 43 -17.48 -10.34 -0.17
CA THR A 43 -17.70 -9.79 -1.51
C THR A 43 -19.21 -9.69 -1.75
N LEU A 44 -19.68 -8.50 -2.12
CA LEU A 44 -21.06 -8.26 -2.48
C LEU A 44 -21.41 -8.95 -3.82
N PRO A 45 -22.70 -9.20 -4.10
CA PRO A 45 -23.12 -9.85 -5.35
C PRO A 45 -22.67 -9.14 -6.63
N ASN A 46 -22.41 -7.84 -6.58
CA ASN A 46 -21.90 -7.04 -7.69
C ASN A 46 -20.37 -7.08 -7.83
N GLY A 47 -19.65 -7.76 -6.91
CA GLY A 47 -18.20 -7.93 -6.94
C GLY A 47 -17.39 -6.98 -6.06
N LEU A 48 -18.02 -5.99 -5.41
CA LEU A 48 -17.34 -5.09 -4.48
C LEU A 48 -16.91 -5.88 -3.23
N GLN A 49 -15.67 -5.70 -2.80
CA GLN A 49 -15.15 -6.30 -1.58
C GLN A 49 -15.32 -5.36 -0.38
N TYR A 50 -15.39 -5.92 0.82
CA TYR A 50 -15.42 -5.13 2.04
C TYR A 50 -14.55 -5.74 3.13
N TYR A 51 -14.02 -4.85 4.00
CA TYR A 51 -13.24 -5.18 5.19
C TYR A 51 -13.78 -4.34 6.34
N VAL A 52 -14.31 -4.97 7.37
CA VAL A 52 -14.89 -4.27 8.52
C VAL A 52 -14.28 -4.82 9.80
N ARG A 53 -13.71 -3.94 10.62
CA ARG A 53 -13.09 -4.31 11.89
C ARG A 53 -13.45 -3.35 13.00
N GLU A 54 -13.89 -3.89 14.13
CA GLU A 54 -14.00 -3.10 15.35
C GLU A 54 -12.61 -2.78 15.91
N ASN A 55 -12.38 -1.50 16.22
CA ASN A 55 -11.19 -1.03 16.89
C ASN A 55 -11.51 0.25 17.67
N ARG A 56 -11.03 0.35 18.91
CA ARG A 56 -11.37 1.46 19.81
C ARG A 56 -10.28 2.51 19.95
N GLU A 57 -9.35 2.55 19.03
CA GLU A 57 -8.28 3.53 19.03
C GLU A 57 -8.19 4.23 17.66
N PRO A 58 -8.51 5.52 17.59
CA PRO A 58 -9.10 6.34 18.65
C PRO A 58 -10.58 6.02 18.91
N ARG A 59 -11.05 6.30 20.15
CA ARG A 59 -12.46 6.10 20.50
C ARG A 59 -13.38 7.04 19.73
N GLU A 60 -14.63 6.59 19.53
CA GLU A 60 -15.66 7.37 18.87
C GLU A 60 -15.24 7.89 17.47
N ARG A 61 -14.41 7.11 16.78
CA ARG A 61 -13.93 7.41 15.42
C ARG A 61 -13.98 6.15 14.55
N ALA A 62 -14.19 6.39 13.26
CA ALA A 62 -14.08 5.38 12.21
C ALA A 62 -13.18 5.88 11.07
N GLU A 63 -12.27 5.03 10.65
CA GLU A 63 -11.53 5.12 9.40
C GLU A 63 -12.35 4.44 8.31
N LEU A 64 -12.79 5.18 7.34
CA LEU A 64 -13.53 4.71 6.19
C LEU A 64 -12.71 4.96 4.93
N ARG A 65 -12.57 3.95 4.07
CA ARG A 65 -11.87 4.09 2.80
C ARG A 65 -12.68 3.47 1.67
N LEU A 66 -12.73 4.19 0.54
CA LEU A 66 -13.04 3.62 -0.75
C LEU A 66 -11.72 3.42 -1.48
N VAL A 67 -11.38 2.18 -1.79
CA VAL A 67 -10.17 1.81 -2.51
C VAL A 67 -10.58 1.37 -3.92
N VAL A 68 -10.02 2.03 -4.92
CA VAL A 68 -10.25 1.70 -6.34
C VAL A 68 -8.95 1.17 -6.91
N ASP A 69 -8.94 -0.08 -7.40
CA ASP A 69 -7.80 -0.72 -8.05
C ASP A 69 -7.61 -0.19 -9.49
N ALA A 70 -7.54 1.13 -9.60
CA ALA A 70 -7.31 1.88 -10.83
C ALA A 70 -6.58 3.19 -10.53
N GLY A 71 -5.52 3.44 -11.28
CA GLY A 71 -4.70 4.64 -11.20
C GLY A 71 -4.17 5.03 -12.57
N SER A 72 -3.17 5.88 -12.61
CA SER A 72 -2.67 6.50 -13.83
C SER A 72 -2.13 5.53 -14.88
N VAL A 73 -1.68 4.32 -14.50
CA VAL A 73 -1.19 3.32 -15.44
C VAL A 73 -2.28 2.82 -16.40
N LEU A 74 -3.55 2.94 -16.02
CA LEU A 74 -4.71 2.54 -16.82
C LEU A 74 -5.19 3.62 -17.79
N GLU A 75 -4.71 4.85 -17.68
CA GLU A 75 -5.04 5.96 -18.56
C GLU A 75 -4.64 5.66 -20.02
N ASP A 76 -5.47 5.99 -20.97
CA ASP A 76 -5.07 6.02 -22.37
C ASP A 76 -4.11 7.21 -22.64
N ASP A 77 -3.48 7.27 -23.82
CA ASP A 77 -2.43 8.26 -24.07
C ASP A 77 -2.95 9.71 -24.06
N ASP A 78 -4.23 9.91 -24.30
CA ASP A 78 -4.94 11.19 -24.25
C ASP A 78 -5.62 11.44 -22.89
N GLN A 79 -5.39 10.59 -21.90
CA GLN A 79 -5.96 10.68 -20.56
C GLN A 79 -4.92 10.92 -19.47
N ARG A 80 -3.64 11.13 -19.80
CA ARG A 80 -2.56 11.27 -18.80
C ARG A 80 -2.78 12.43 -17.84
N GLY A 81 -3.04 12.10 -16.57
CA GLY A 81 -3.39 13.03 -15.48
C GLY A 81 -4.88 13.07 -15.17
N LEU A 82 -5.74 12.38 -15.96
CA LEU A 82 -7.18 12.41 -15.73
C LEU A 82 -7.63 11.54 -14.57
N ALA A 83 -6.86 10.52 -14.18
CA ALA A 83 -7.12 9.75 -12.97
C ALA A 83 -7.03 10.65 -11.72
N HIS A 84 -6.01 11.50 -11.65
CA HIS A 84 -5.81 12.47 -10.57
C HIS A 84 -6.84 13.62 -10.65
N LEU A 85 -7.11 14.14 -11.83
CA LEU A 85 -8.15 15.16 -12.02
C LEU A 85 -9.54 14.63 -11.62
N LEU A 86 -9.83 13.35 -11.88
CA LEU A 86 -11.07 12.69 -11.43
C LEU A 86 -11.14 12.61 -9.90
N GLU A 87 -10.03 12.37 -9.23
CA GLU A 87 -9.94 12.42 -7.77
C GLU A 87 -10.37 13.77 -7.23
N HIS A 88 -9.85 14.88 -7.80
CA HIS A 88 -10.28 16.24 -7.47
C HIS A 88 -11.78 16.45 -7.72
N MET A 89 -12.30 15.95 -8.85
CA MET A 89 -13.71 16.09 -9.19
C MET A 89 -14.64 15.36 -8.21
N ALA A 90 -14.16 14.39 -7.44
CA ALA A 90 -14.94 13.74 -6.39
C ALA A 90 -15.33 14.70 -5.26
N PHE A 91 -14.63 15.82 -5.10
CA PHE A 91 -14.93 16.88 -4.14
C PHE A 91 -15.68 18.07 -4.74
N ASN A 92 -15.87 18.09 -6.06
CA ASN A 92 -16.47 19.17 -6.84
C ASN A 92 -17.90 18.87 -7.31
N GLY A 93 -18.64 18.11 -6.50
CA GLY A 93 -20.05 17.77 -6.74
C GLY A 93 -20.29 16.30 -7.06
N THR A 94 -21.32 15.78 -6.45
CA THR A 94 -21.75 14.40 -6.59
C THR A 94 -23.26 14.31 -6.77
N ALA A 95 -23.81 13.11 -6.82
CA ALA A 95 -25.25 12.88 -6.98
C ALA A 95 -26.09 13.46 -5.83
N HIS A 96 -25.55 13.49 -4.60
CA HIS A 96 -26.26 13.94 -3.40
C HIS A 96 -25.72 15.22 -2.79
N PHE A 97 -24.54 15.69 -3.21
CA PHE A 97 -23.92 16.92 -2.71
C PHE A 97 -23.56 17.83 -3.90
N GLY A 98 -24.03 19.06 -3.84
CA GLY A 98 -23.59 20.10 -4.79
C GLY A 98 -22.12 20.44 -4.63
N GLU A 99 -21.62 21.21 -5.58
CA GLU A 99 -20.28 21.82 -5.49
C GLU A 99 -20.19 22.61 -4.17
N GLU A 100 -19.10 22.48 -3.44
CA GLU A 100 -18.87 23.05 -2.11
C GLU A 100 -19.70 22.43 -0.96
N GLU A 101 -20.90 21.89 -1.20
CA GLU A 101 -21.76 21.34 -0.13
C GLU A 101 -21.09 20.16 0.61
N LEU A 102 -20.35 19.32 -0.10
CA LEU A 102 -19.62 18.21 0.48
C LEU A 102 -18.56 18.71 1.46
N VAL A 103 -17.76 19.66 1.02
CA VAL A 103 -16.67 20.26 1.81
C VAL A 103 -17.23 21.01 3.00
N ASP A 104 -18.23 21.86 2.79
CA ASP A 104 -18.91 22.61 3.85
C ASP A 104 -19.54 21.69 4.89
N TYR A 105 -20.14 20.57 4.46
CA TYR A 105 -20.69 19.58 5.37
C TYR A 105 -19.58 18.97 6.24
N LEU A 106 -18.49 18.49 5.64
CA LEU A 106 -17.37 17.87 6.35
C LEU A 106 -16.73 18.84 7.35
N GLU A 107 -16.52 20.10 6.96
CA GLU A 107 -16.03 21.14 7.85
C GLU A 107 -17.01 21.46 8.98
N SER A 108 -18.33 21.46 8.70
CA SER A 108 -19.36 21.74 9.70
C SER A 108 -19.42 20.73 10.85
N ILE A 109 -19.01 19.48 10.58
CA ILE A 109 -18.88 18.42 11.59
C ILE A 109 -17.48 18.33 12.21
N GLY A 110 -16.60 19.31 11.89
CA GLY A 110 -15.26 19.46 12.47
C GLY A 110 -14.18 18.62 11.81
N MET A 111 -14.42 18.09 10.63
CA MET A 111 -13.40 17.40 9.83
C MET A 111 -12.52 18.41 9.07
N ARG A 112 -11.27 18.07 8.90
CA ARG A 112 -10.27 18.92 8.25
C ARG A 112 -9.68 18.21 7.05
N PHE A 113 -9.53 18.94 5.95
CA PHE A 113 -8.78 18.45 4.81
C PHE A 113 -7.32 18.09 5.19
N GLY A 114 -6.82 17.01 4.65
CA GLY A 114 -5.53 16.41 4.97
C GLY A 114 -5.61 15.38 6.11
N PRO A 115 -5.86 15.81 7.38
CA PRO A 115 -5.89 14.85 8.49
C PRO A 115 -7.11 13.93 8.53
N ASP A 116 -8.31 14.47 8.26
CA ASP A 116 -9.57 13.75 8.49
C ASP A 116 -10.29 13.39 7.15
N VAL A 117 -10.00 14.15 6.08
CA VAL A 117 -10.51 13.93 4.71
C VAL A 117 -9.34 14.00 3.77
N ASN A 118 -9.09 12.94 3.01
CA ASN A 118 -7.98 12.90 2.07
C ASN A 118 -8.28 11.94 0.92
N ALA A 119 -7.55 12.10 -0.18
CA ALA A 119 -7.50 11.14 -1.26
C ALA A 119 -6.10 11.12 -1.86
N PHE A 120 -5.77 10.10 -2.61
CA PHE A 120 -4.57 10.07 -3.42
C PHE A 120 -4.75 9.17 -4.63
N THR A 121 -4.08 9.54 -5.71
CA THR A 121 -3.94 8.72 -6.92
C THR A 121 -2.49 8.29 -7.09
N SER A 122 -2.29 6.98 -7.28
CA SER A 122 -0.99 6.37 -7.58
C SER A 122 -0.98 5.82 -9.01
N PHE A 123 0.07 5.10 -9.38
CA PHE A 123 0.11 4.41 -10.67
C PHE A 123 -1.02 3.37 -10.81
N ASP A 124 -1.30 2.63 -9.76
CA ASP A 124 -2.15 1.44 -9.81
C ASP A 124 -3.47 1.58 -9.08
N GLU A 125 -3.63 2.57 -8.20
CA GLU A 125 -4.82 2.76 -7.36
C GLU A 125 -5.19 4.23 -7.15
N THR A 126 -6.47 4.44 -6.82
CA THR A 126 -7.00 5.69 -6.25
C THR A 126 -7.71 5.36 -4.94
N VAL A 127 -7.44 6.12 -3.89
CA VAL A 127 -7.98 5.86 -2.55
C VAL A 127 -8.57 7.14 -1.97
N TYR A 128 -9.81 7.04 -1.50
CA TYR A 128 -10.51 8.09 -0.76
C TYR A 128 -10.62 7.70 0.71
N MET A 129 -10.41 8.64 1.61
CA MET A 129 -10.29 8.41 3.04
C MET A 129 -11.11 9.42 3.84
N LEU A 130 -11.87 8.92 4.82
CA LEU A 130 -12.63 9.70 5.77
C LEU A 130 -12.37 9.19 7.19
N THR A 131 -12.00 10.08 8.11
CA THR A 131 -11.93 9.79 9.55
C THR A 131 -13.10 10.49 10.25
N VAL A 132 -14.20 9.76 10.48
CA VAL A 132 -15.46 10.34 10.96
C VAL A 132 -15.75 10.04 12.43
N PRO A 133 -16.46 10.94 13.16
CA PRO A 133 -16.98 10.62 14.48
C PRO A 133 -18.10 9.57 14.40
N THR A 134 -18.13 8.64 15.37
CA THR A 134 -19.12 7.55 15.46
C THR A 134 -20.17 7.79 16.54
N ASP A 135 -20.11 8.89 17.26
CA ASP A 135 -21.10 9.30 18.26
C ASP A 135 -22.44 9.78 17.65
N SER A 136 -22.49 9.95 16.33
CA SER A 136 -23.68 10.32 15.57
C SER A 136 -23.93 9.36 14.41
N THR A 137 -25.02 8.60 14.49
CA THR A 137 -25.45 7.71 13.41
C THR A 137 -25.69 8.46 12.10
N ALA A 138 -26.18 9.71 12.16
CA ALA A 138 -26.41 10.52 10.98
C ALA A 138 -25.10 10.88 10.27
N VAL A 139 -24.02 11.16 11.01
CA VAL A 139 -22.71 11.45 10.43
C VAL A 139 -22.14 10.20 9.73
N VAL A 140 -22.25 9.05 10.40
CA VAL A 140 -21.79 7.77 9.81
C VAL A 140 -22.59 7.44 8.54
N GLU A 141 -23.92 7.62 8.54
CA GLU A 141 -24.76 7.42 7.35
C GLU A 141 -24.35 8.33 6.19
N THR A 142 -24.14 9.61 6.48
CA THR A 142 -23.70 10.58 5.46
C THR A 142 -22.31 10.23 4.94
N ALA A 143 -21.41 9.74 5.78
CA ALA A 143 -20.07 9.29 5.34
C ALA A 143 -20.15 8.11 4.36
N PHE A 144 -21.06 7.14 4.59
CA PHE A 144 -21.29 6.06 3.63
C PHE A 144 -21.93 6.57 2.33
N GLN A 145 -22.83 7.56 2.41
CA GLN A 145 -23.38 8.21 1.22
C GLN A 145 -22.29 8.92 0.39
N ILE A 146 -21.33 9.57 1.06
CA ILE A 146 -20.18 10.20 0.39
C ILE A 146 -19.31 9.16 -0.32
N LEU A 147 -18.99 8.04 0.35
CA LEU A 147 -18.21 6.96 -0.28
C LEU A 147 -18.96 6.32 -1.46
N GLU A 148 -20.29 6.14 -1.35
CA GLU A 148 -21.14 5.66 -2.46
C GLU A 148 -21.07 6.62 -3.64
N ASP A 149 -21.20 7.92 -3.39
CA ASP A 149 -21.14 8.96 -4.41
C ASP A 149 -19.77 8.99 -5.09
N TRP A 150 -18.70 8.84 -4.36
CA TRP A 150 -17.36 8.71 -4.95
C TRP A 150 -17.23 7.45 -5.81
N ALA A 151 -17.83 6.34 -5.40
CA ALA A 151 -17.79 5.10 -6.15
C ALA A 151 -18.62 5.16 -7.46
N HIS A 152 -19.75 5.87 -7.48
CA HIS A 152 -20.70 5.79 -8.60
C HIS A 152 -21.48 7.08 -8.89
N GLY A 153 -21.25 8.13 -8.16
CA GLY A 153 -22.07 9.35 -8.23
C GLY A 153 -21.32 10.65 -8.48
N ILE A 154 -20.05 10.63 -8.93
CA ILE A 154 -19.32 11.88 -9.27
C ILE A 154 -20.02 12.57 -10.44
N ALA A 155 -20.42 13.83 -10.26
CA ALA A 155 -21.27 14.54 -11.21
C ALA A 155 -20.58 14.87 -12.55
N LEU A 156 -19.28 15.16 -12.53
CA LEU A 156 -18.46 15.56 -13.69
C LEU A 156 -19.13 16.72 -14.46
N ASP A 157 -19.52 17.77 -13.72
CA ASP A 157 -20.06 18.98 -14.31
C ASP A 157 -18.98 19.72 -15.11
N PRO A 158 -19.25 20.12 -16.38
CA PRO A 158 -18.26 20.78 -17.22
C PRO A 158 -17.77 22.12 -16.66
N ASP A 159 -18.64 22.89 -15.98
CA ASP A 159 -18.26 24.19 -15.40
C ASP A 159 -17.43 23.98 -14.12
N ALA A 160 -17.73 22.99 -13.30
CA ALA A 160 -16.91 22.60 -12.16
C ALA A 160 -15.53 22.10 -12.61
N LEU A 161 -15.47 21.24 -13.62
CA LEU A 161 -14.22 20.78 -14.22
C LEU A 161 -13.36 21.95 -14.76
N ALA A 162 -13.99 22.94 -15.42
CA ALA A 162 -13.28 24.11 -15.92
C ALA A 162 -12.69 24.97 -14.79
N ARG A 163 -13.31 24.98 -13.60
CA ARG A 163 -12.78 25.67 -12.41
C ARG A 163 -11.68 24.89 -11.71
N GLU A 164 -11.77 23.55 -11.72
CA GLU A 164 -10.79 22.69 -11.04
C GLU A 164 -9.47 22.52 -11.78
N ARG A 165 -9.49 22.52 -13.11
CA ARG A 165 -8.26 22.42 -13.92
C ARG A 165 -7.15 23.39 -13.52
N PRO A 166 -7.39 24.70 -13.33
CA PRO A 166 -6.37 25.61 -12.85
C PRO A 166 -5.77 25.22 -11.50
N VAL A 167 -6.54 24.55 -10.64
CA VAL A 167 -6.05 24.04 -9.33
C VAL A 167 -5.04 22.92 -9.55
N VAL A 168 -5.39 21.92 -10.36
CA VAL A 168 -4.49 20.81 -10.69
C VAL A 168 -3.26 21.29 -11.47
N VAL A 169 -3.43 22.27 -12.38
CA VAL A 169 -2.31 22.92 -13.09
C VAL A 169 -1.37 23.62 -12.12
N GLU A 170 -1.91 24.31 -11.12
CA GLU A 170 -1.08 24.99 -10.12
C GLU A 170 -0.38 23.96 -9.21
N GLU A 171 -1.04 22.87 -8.84
CA GLU A 171 -0.41 21.76 -8.14
C GLU A 171 0.73 21.15 -8.97
N TRP A 172 0.49 20.90 -10.27
CA TRP A 172 1.51 20.45 -11.20
C TRP A 172 2.73 21.40 -11.21
N ARG A 173 2.50 22.72 -11.21
CA ARG A 173 3.58 23.73 -11.17
C ARG A 173 4.33 23.73 -9.85
N LEU A 174 3.60 23.70 -8.73
CA LEU A 174 4.19 23.67 -7.38
C LEU A 174 4.95 22.37 -7.11
N GLY A 175 4.46 21.26 -7.63
CA GLY A 175 5.14 19.95 -7.56
C GLY A 175 6.46 19.89 -8.34
N ARG A 176 6.71 20.81 -9.28
CA ARG A 176 7.93 20.84 -10.13
C ARG A 176 9.17 21.39 -9.42
N GLY A 177 9.43 20.96 -8.18
CA GLY A 177 10.71 21.18 -7.52
C GLY A 177 11.85 20.37 -8.15
N ALA A 178 13.08 20.60 -7.68
CA ALA A 178 14.28 19.92 -8.21
C ALA A 178 14.15 18.41 -8.27
N GLU A 179 13.60 17.79 -7.23
CA GLU A 179 13.44 16.32 -7.15
C GLU A 179 12.51 15.79 -8.26
N MET A 180 11.40 16.47 -8.53
CA MET A 180 10.46 16.03 -9.56
C MET A 180 11.04 16.22 -10.97
N ARG A 181 11.74 17.35 -11.22
CA ARG A 181 12.41 17.56 -12.52
C ARG A 181 13.46 16.50 -12.81
N MET A 182 14.24 16.11 -11.80
CA MET A 182 15.20 15.02 -11.92
C MET A 182 14.52 13.65 -12.04
N LEU A 183 13.39 13.44 -11.35
CA LEU A 183 12.61 12.21 -11.47
C LEU A 183 12.08 12.00 -12.90
N ASP A 184 11.62 13.06 -13.56
CA ASP A 184 11.18 12.99 -14.97
C ASP A 184 12.30 12.47 -15.90
N GLU A 185 13.57 12.82 -15.60
CA GLU A 185 14.72 12.29 -16.35
C GLU A 185 15.06 10.85 -15.96
N HIS A 186 14.85 10.48 -14.70
CA HIS A 186 15.14 9.14 -14.19
C HIS A 186 14.09 8.10 -14.58
N LEU A 187 12.82 8.46 -14.56
CA LEU A 187 11.71 7.53 -14.71
C LEU A 187 11.75 6.69 -15.99
N PRO A 188 12.07 7.28 -17.17
CA PRO A 188 12.23 6.52 -18.41
C PRO A 188 13.36 5.50 -18.39
N VAL A 189 14.37 5.70 -17.54
CA VAL A 189 15.50 4.77 -17.37
C VAL A 189 15.14 3.69 -16.35
N ILE A 190 14.52 4.07 -15.22
CA ILE A 190 14.08 3.15 -14.18
C ILE A 190 13.06 2.16 -14.73
N PHE A 191 12.06 2.66 -15.45
CA PHE A 191 10.97 1.88 -16.05
C PHE A 191 11.13 1.71 -17.56
N LYS A 192 12.38 1.52 -18.02
CA LYS A 192 12.68 1.34 -19.44
C LYS A 192 11.70 0.36 -20.11
N ASP A 193 11.12 0.79 -21.24
CA ASP A 193 10.17 0.02 -22.06
C ASP A 193 8.88 -0.39 -21.32
N SER A 194 8.60 0.18 -20.16
CA SER A 194 7.37 0.00 -19.41
C SER A 194 6.44 1.20 -19.53
N ARG A 195 5.14 0.96 -19.42
CA ARG A 195 4.13 2.01 -19.38
C ARG A 195 4.29 2.95 -18.17
N TYR A 196 4.80 2.44 -17.05
CA TYR A 196 5.09 3.24 -15.84
C TYR A 196 6.04 4.42 -16.10
N ALA A 197 6.92 4.32 -17.11
CA ALA A 197 7.84 5.38 -17.50
C ALA A 197 7.16 6.71 -17.90
N VAL A 198 5.90 6.65 -18.34
CA VAL A 198 5.15 7.79 -18.91
C VAL A 198 3.75 7.94 -18.29
N ARG A 199 3.57 7.48 -17.07
CA ARG A 199 2.26 7.49 -16.38
C ARG A 199 2.35 8.03 -14.95
N LEU A 200 3.19 9.07 -14.74
CA LEU A 200 3.15 9.79 -13.45
C LEU A 200 1.72 10.28 -13.19
N PRO A 201 1.17 10.07 -11.98
CA PRO A 201 -0.20 10.44 -11.66
C PRO A 201 -0.54 11.91 -11.88
N ILE A 202 0.43 12.80 -11.64
CA ILE A 202 0.25 14.24 -11.90
C ILE A 202 -0.01 14.57 -13.38
N GLY A 203 0.35 13.67 -14.29
CA GLY A 203 0.01 13.73 -15.71
C GLY A 203 0.74 14.77 -16.54
N GLU A 204 0.14 15.04 -17.71
CA GLU A 204 0.66 15.96 -18.72
C GLU A 204 -0.15 17.26 -18.73
N LEU A 205 0.53 18.39 -18.64
CA LEU A 205 -0.09 19.70 -18.54
C LEU A 205 -1.10 19.99 -19.66
N GLU A 206 -0.72 19.72 -20.92
CA GLU A 206 -1.56 19.95 -22.10
C GLU A 206 -2.86 19.12 -22.05
N ILE A 207 -2.80 17.90 -21.51
CA ILE A 207 -3.98 17.03 -21.37
C ILE A 207 -4.88 17.55 -20.25
N ILE A 208 -4.30 17.92 -19.11
CA ILE A 208 -5.05 18.46 -17.96
C ILE A 208 -5.79 19.75 -18.38
N GLU A 209 -5.13 20.64 -19.13
CA GLU A 209 -5.72 21.90 -19.58
C GLU A 209 -6.86 21.72 -20.59
N ASP A 210 -6.74 20.77 -21.53
CA ASP A 210 -7.58 20.72 -22.73
C ASP A 210 -8.52 19.49 -22.83
N ALA A 211 -8.32 18.42 -22.02
CA ALA A 211 -9.12 17.20 -22.14
C ALA A 211 -10.63 17.48 -22.00
N PRO A 212 -11.48 16.95 -22.89
CA PRO A 212 -12.93 17.11 -22.75
C PRO A 212 -13.44 16.34 -21.51
N VAL A 213 -14.56 16.77 -20.96
CA VAL A 213 -15.19 16.08 -19.80
C VAL A 213 -15.51 14.62 -20.10
N GLU A 214 -15.79 14.31 -21.36
CA GLU A 214 -16.05 12.94 -21.83
C GLU A 214 -14.85 12.02 -21.65
N ALA A 215 -13.61 12.53 -21.74
CA ALA A 215 -12.42 11.74 -21.49
C ALA A 215 -12.27 11.37 -20.01
N VAL A 216 -12.57 12.32 -19.10
CA VAL A 216 -12.63 12.06 -17.65
C VAL A 216 -13.75 11.08 -17.33
N ARG A 217 -14.93 11.30 -17.92
CA ARG A 217 -16.09 10.40 -17.77
C ARG A 217 -15.78 8.99 -18.25
N SER A 218 -15.13 8.83 -19.39
CA SER A 218 -14.74 7.54 -19.92
C SER A 218 -13.82 6.77 -18.97
N PHE A 219 -12.83 7.47 -18.37
CA PHE A 219 -11.97 6.85 -17.35
C PHE A 219 -12.79 6.43 -16.12
N TYR A 220 -13.71 7.26 -15.64
CA TYR A 220 -14.57 6.94 -14.52
C TYR A 220 -15.45 5.71 -14.80
N GLU A 221 -16.13 5.68 -15.93
CA GLU A 221 -17.03 4.58 -16.33
C GLU A 221 -16.27 3.26 -16.58
N ASP A 222 -15.05 3.33 -17.11
CA ASP A 222 -14.22 2.15 -17.36
C ASP A 222 -13.71 1.52 -16.06
N TRP A 223 -13.32 2.32 -15.07
CA TRP A 223 -12.51 1.86 -13.96
C TRP A 223 -13.20 1.90 -12.59
N TYR A 224 -14.15 2.82 -12.36
CA TYR A 224 -14.89 2.89 -11.08
C TYR A 224 -16.07 1.94 -11.10
N ARG A 225 -15.78 0.68 -10.87
CA ARG A 225 -16.77 -0.40 -10.92
C ARG A 225 -16.58 -1.37 -9.75
N PRO A 226 -17.67 -1.97 -9.23
CA PRO A 226 -17.63 -2.79 -8.01
C PRO A 226 -16.52 -3.84 -7.96
N GLY A 227 -16.26 -4.56 -9.09
CA GLY A 227 -15.24 -5.60 -9.13
C GLY A 227 -13.78 -5.11 -9.03
N LEU A 228 -13.55 -3.79 -9.05
CA LEU A 228 -12.24 -3.16 -8.83
C LEU A 228 -12.23 -2.31 -7.55
N MET A 229 -13.21 -2.46 -6.67
CA MET A 229 -13.35 -1.62 -5.49
C MET A 229 -13.41 -2.43 -4.21
N ALA A 230 -12.92 -1.83 -3.14
CA ALA A 230 -13.16 -2.27 -1.78
C ALA A 230 -13.59 -1.11 -0.89
N VAL A 231 -14.50 -1.39 0.04
CA VAL A 231 -14.84 -0.51 1.16
C VAL A 231 -14.20 -1.07 2.42
N ILE A 232 -13.42 -0.23 3.08
CA ILE A 232 -12.74 -0.58 4.32
C ILE A 232 -13.29 0.31 5.42
N ALA A 233 -13.74 -0.30 6.52
CA ALA A 233 -14.22 0.39 7.71
C ALA A 233 -13.53 -0.19 8.96
N VAL A 234 -12.79 0.64 9.67
CA VAL A 234 -12.12 0.26 10.93
C VAL A 234 -12.41 1.33 11.98
N GLY A 235 -12.96 0.94 13.14
CA GLY A 235 -13.25 1.95 14.15
C GLY A 235 -14.09 1.47 15.33
N ASP A 236 -14.48 2.44 16.16
CA ASP A 236 -15.29 2.23 17.36
C ASP A 236 -16.79 2.23 16.99
N PHE A 237 -17.25 1.09 16.53
CA PHE A 237 -18.62 0.84 16.05
C PHE A 237 -18.97 -0.66 16.14
N ASP A 238 -20.20 -1.03 15.89
CA ASP A 238 -20.63 -2.43 15.69
C ASP A 238 -20.32 -2.86 14.24
N ALA A 239 -19.52 -3.89 14.08
CA ALA A 239 -19.07 -4.32 12.76
C ALA A 239 -20.21 -4.88 11.88
N ALA A 240 -21.23 -5.51 12.49
CA ALA A 240 -22.36 -6.04 11.73
C ALA A 240 -23.23 -4.91 11.16
N GLU A 241 -23.46 -3.83 11.95
CA GLU A 241 -24.16 -2.64 11.45
C GLU A 241 -23.41 -1.99 10.28
N MET A 242 -22.08 -1.97 10.32
CA MET A 242 -21.29 -1.42 9.21
C MET A 242 -21.38 -2.28 7.95
N VAL A 243 -21.41 -3.60 8.08
CA VAL A 243 -21.64 -4.50 6.94
C VAL A 243 -23.01 -4.24 6.31
N GLU A 244 -24.08 -4.11 7.12
CA GLU A 244 -25.42 -3.77 6.62
C GLU A 244 -25.43 -2.43 5.86
N LYS A 245 -24.70 -1.43 6.34
CA LYS A 245 -24.55 -0.15 5.63
C LYS A 245 -23.82 -0.32 4.29
N ILE A 246 -22.73 -1.06 4.25
CA ILE A 246 -22.01 -1.37 3.01
C ILE A 246 -22.92 -2.09 2.02
N GLU A 247 -23.68 -3.09 2.47
CA GLU A 247 -24.64 -3.79 1.61
C GLU A 247 -25.72 -2.85 1.07
N SER A 248 -26.23 -1.95 1.92
CA SER A 248 -27.29 -1.00 1.55
C SER A 248 -26.81 0.03 0.52
N HIS A 249 -25.64 0.65 0.74
CA HIS A 249 -25.10 1.71 -0.11
C HIS A 249 -24.48 1.18 -1.41
N PHE A 250 -23.73 0.09 -1.33
CA PHE A 250 -22.93 -0.38 -2.46
C PHE A 250 -23.52 -1.56 -3.21
N GLY A 251 -24.45 -2.32 -2.59
CA GLY A 251 -25.03 -3.50 -3.22
C GLY A 251 -25.86 -3.20 -4.47
N GLY A 252 -26.40 -1.98 -4.57
CA GLY A 252 -27.19 -1.50 -5.70
C GLY A 252 -26.39 -0.94 -6.87
N ILE A 253 -25.07 -0.74 -6.74
CA ILE A 253 -24.23 -0.20 -7.81
C ILE A 253 -24.23 -1.17 -9.00
N PRO A 254 -24.63 -0.69 -10.20
CA PRO A 254 -24.77 -1.56 -11.36
C PRO A 254 -23.42 -2.08 -11.87
N VAL A 255 -23.42 -3.32 -12.33
CA VAL A 255 -22.31 -3.87 -13.09
C VAL A 255 -22.55 -3.57 -14.56
N ALA A 256 -21.71 -2.72 -15.16
CA ALA A 256 -21.80 -2.42 -16.59
C ALA A 256 -21.58 -3.67 -17.44
N GLY A 257 -22.18 -3.74 -18.62
CA GLY A 257 -22.21 -4.88 -19.54
C GLY A 257 -20.92 -5.71 -19.65
N THR A 258 -20.09 -5.52 -20.70
CA THR A 258 -18.77 -6.16 -20.77
C THR A 258 -17.71 -5.16 -20.31
N PRO A 259 -17.19 -5.29 -19.09
CA PRO A 259 -16.23 -4.32 -18.56
C PRO A 259 -14.89 -4.39 -19.33
N ARG A 260 -14.24 -3.25 -19.48
CA ARG A 260 -12.85 -3.17 -19.98
C ARG A 260 -11.95 -4.02 -19.08
N PRO A 261 -11.11 -4.95 -19.62
CA PRO A 261 -10.19 -5.74 -18.81
C PRO A 261 -9.19 -4.81 -18.09
N ARG A 262 -8.94 -5.06 -16.81
CA ARG A 262 -7.83 -4.41 -16.11
C ARG A 262 -6.54 -5.13 -16.51
N GLU A 263 -5.78 -4.51 -17.36
CA GLU A 263 -4.49 -5.04 -17.81
C GLU A 263 -3.41 -4.81 -16.74
N VAL A 264 -2.46 -5.73 -16.67
CA VAL A 264 -1.23 -5.58 -15.89
C VAL A 264 -0.10 -5.27 -16.88
N PHE A 265 0.51 -4.11 -16.71
CA PHE A 265 1.57 -3.64 -17.59
C PHE A 265 2.93 -4.06 -17.06
N PRO A 266 3.70 -4.88 -17.79
CA PRO A 266 4.96 -5.40 -17.29
C PRO A 266 6.03 -4.31 -17.13
N VAL A 267 7.00 -4.57 -16.27
CA VAL A 267 8.30 -3.90 -16.25
C VAL A 267 9.28 -4.84 -16.92
N PRO A 268 9.64 -4.63 -18.20
CA PRO A 268 10.51 -5.55 -18.94
C PRO A 268 11.91 -5.67 -18.32
N PRO A 269 12.48 -6.88 -18.30
CA PRO A 269 13.85 -7.07 -17.83
C PRO A 269 14.89 -6.54 -18.84
N HIS A 270 16.10 -6.23 -18.34
CA HIS A 270 17.23 -5.83 -19.18
C HIS A 270 18.54 -6.45 -18.66
N ALA A 271 19.41 -6.83 -19.57
CA ALA A 271 20.67 -7.53 -19.24
C ALA A 271 21.80 -6.58 -18.77
N GLU A 272 21.75 -5.31 -19.23
CA GLU A 272 22.75 -4.30 -18.90
C GLU A 272 22.39 -3.51 -17.64
N THR A 273 23.39 -3.09 -16.87
CA THR A 273 23.18 -2.06 -15.86
C THR A 273 22.89 -0.71 -16.54
N LEU A 274 21.75 -0.12 -16.26
CA LEU A 274 21.36 1.20 -16.73
C LEU A 274 21.86 2.27 -15.76
N VAL A 275 22.18 3.46 -16.28
CA VAL A 275 22.62 4.59 -15.47
C VAL A 275 21.83 5.83 -15.87
N SER A 276 21.31 6.54 -14.89
CA SER A 276 20.68 7.84 -15.07
C SER A 276 21.32 8.86 -14.14
N VAL A 277 21.78 9.97 -14.69
CA VAL A 277 22.36 11.07 -13.92
C VAL A 277 21.60 12.33 -14.27
N ALA A 278 20.94 12.92 -13.28
CA ALA A 278 20.23 14.20 -13.42
C ALA A 278 20.81 15.22 -12.45
N THR A 279 20.90 16.45 -12.90
CA THR A 279 21.35 17.57 -12.06
C THR A 279 20.35 18.72 -12.12
N ASP A 280 20.21 19.42 -11.01
CA ASP A 280 19.32 20.57 -10.94
C ASP A 280 19.95 21.69 -10.11
N PRO A 281 19.81 22.97 -10.53
CA PRO A 281 20.39 24.12 -9.82
C PRO A 281 19.81 24.34 -8.43
N GLU A 282 18.61 23.86 -8.15
CA GLU A 282 17.95 23.98 -6.84
C GLU A 282 18.18 22.75 -5.95
N ALA A 283 18.75 21.66 -6.49
CA ALA A 283 19.11 20.49 -5.70
C ALA A 283 20.17 20.85 -4.65
N ARG A 284 20.02 20.31 -3.44
CA ARG A 284 20.91 20.67 -2.32
C ARG A 284 21.78 19.51 -1.84
N VAL A 285 21.38 18.30 -2.17
CA VAL A 285 22.02 17.07 -1.72
C VAL A 285 22.26 16.19 -2.94
N THR A 286 23.42 15.53 -2.97
CA THR A 286 23.65 14.47 -3.95
C THR A 286 23.13 13.17 -3.36
N THR A 287 22.25 12.50 -4.09
CA THR A 287 21.77 11.16 -3.76
C THR A 287 22.16 10.16 -4.82
N VAL A 288 22.43 8.96 -4.39
CA VAL A 288 22.69 7.81 -5.25
C VAL A 288 21.71 6.70 -4.87
N THR A 289 21.08 6.09 -5.86
CA THR A 289 20.17 4.97 -5.64
C THR A 289 20.45 3.87 -6.66
N ILE A 290 20.55 2.65 -6.17
CA ILE A 290 20.74 1.46 -6.99
C ILE A 290 19.49 0.61 -6.83
N TYR A 291 18.76 0.44 -7.93
CA TYR A 291 17.62 -0.43 -8.02
C TYR A 291 18.03 -1.74 -8.67
N ASN A 292 17.66 -2.87 -8.07
CA ASN A 292 17.62 -4.16 -8.74
C ASN A 292 16.16 -4.58 -8.83
N LYS A 293 15.62 -4.64 -10.05
CA LYS A 293 14.22 -4.98 -10.29
C LYS A 293 14.05 -6.49 -10.38
N HIS A 294 12.93 -6.98 -9.86
CA HIS A 294 12.65 -8.41 -9.82
C HIS A 294 11.23 -8.70 -10.28
N ALA A 295 11.01 -9.89 -10.83
CA ALA A 295 9.67 -10.39 -11.09
C ALA A 295 8.92 -10.59 -9.79
N LEU A 296 7.61 -10.33 -9.83
CA LEU A 296 6.74 -10.55 -8.70
C LEU A 296 6.77 -12.03 -8.27
N ARG A 297 6.93 -12.26 -6.98
CA ARG A 297 6.91 -13.59 -6.38
C ARG A 297 5.57 -13.88 -5.73
N GLU A 298 5.31 -15.17 -5.52
CA GLU A 298 4.12 -15.63 -4.80
C GLU A 298 4.11 -15.12 -3.36
N THR A 299 2.94 -14.63 -2.93
CA THR A 299 2.65 -14.16 -1.58
C THR A 299 1.58 -15.05 -0.92
N GLY A 300 1.12 -14.73 0.28
CA GLY A 300 -0.04 -15.35 0.93
C GLY A 300 0.18 -16.72 1.57
N THR A 301 1.33 -17.38 1.39
CA THR A 301 1.64 -18.65 2.07
C THR A 301 2.55 -18.46 3.29
N VAL A 302 2.57 -19.43 4.21
CA VAL A 302 3.50 -19.44 5.36
C VAL A 302 4.95 -19.42 4.90
N ALA A 303 5.28 -20.09 3.79
CA ALA A 303 6.61 -20.08 3.21
C ALA A 303 7.00 -18.69 2.67
N ALA A 304 6.08 -18.01 1.99
CA ALA A 304 6.27 -16.64 1.53
C ALA A 304 6.43 -15.66 2.70
N TYR A 305 5.61 -15.79 3.73
CA TYR A 305 5.72 -14.99 4.95
C TYR A 305 7.05 -15.22 5.68
N ARG A 306 7.51 -16.49 5.79
CA ARG A 306 8.83 -16.78 6.34
C ARG A 306 9.94 -16.15 5.51
N ARG A 307 9.82 -16.18 4.20
CA ARG A 307 10.78 -15.52 3.29
C ARG A 307 10.83 -14.01 3.55
N SER A 308 9.71 -13.33 3.68
CA SER A 308 9.70 -11.89 3.99
C SER A 308 10.37 -11.56 5.34
N ILE A 309 10.26 -12.47 6.33
CA ILE A 309 11.00 -12.33 7.60
C ILE A 309 12.51 -12.47 7.37
N VAL A 310 12.97 -13.44 6.55
CA VAL A 310 14.39 -13.63 6.22
C VAL A 310 14.93 -12.39 5.51
N GLU A 311 14.19 -11.86 4.55
CA GLU A 311 14.51 -10.64 3.80
C GLU A 311 14.58 -9.42 4.71
N GLY A 312 13.60 -9.24 5.59
CA GLY A 312 13.63 -8.14 6.58
C GLY A 312 14.80 -8.24 7.57
N LEU A 313 15.21 -9.45 7.95
CA LEU A 313 16.41 -9.65 8.78
C LEU A 313 17.69 -9.31 8.00
N HIS A 314 17.77 -9.67 6.72
CA HIS A 314 18.89 -9.30 5.84
C HIS A 314 19.03 -7.78 5.75
N ASP A 315 17.94 -7.08 5.45
CA ASP A 315 17.93 -5.61 5.34
C ASP A 315 18.33 -4.95 6.67
N ARG A 316 17.80 -5.44 7.78
CA ARG A 316 18.14 -4.94 9.13
C ARG A 316 19.64 -5.07 9.40
N MET A 317 20.26 -6.19 9.05
CA MET A 317 21.69 -6.41 9.28
C MET A 317 22.56 -5.58 8.33
N LEU A 318 22.17 -5.43 7.07
CA LEU A 318 22.87 -4.60 6.11
C LEU A 318 22.78 -3.11 6.51
N ASN A 319 21.60 -2.65 6.94
CA ASN A 319 21.42 -1.29 7.45
C ASN A 319 22.26 -1.02 8.70
N ALA A 320 22.36 -1.97 9.62
CA ALA A 320 23.25 -1.84 10.79
C ALA A 320 24.71 -1.64 10.39
N ARG A 321 25.20 -2.32 9.33
CA ARG A 321 26.54 -2.11 8.78
C ARG A 321 26.71 -0.73 8.14
N PHE A 322 25.68 -0.25 7.42
CA PHE A 322 25.68 1.10 6.89
C PHE A 322 25.74 2.15 8.00
N GLU A 323 25.00 1.98 9.08
CA GLU A 323 25.08 2.86 10.25
C GLU A 323 26.49 2.87 10.87
N GLU A 324 27.16 1.72 10.98
CA GLU A 324 28.56 1.65 11.44
C GLU A 324 29.52 2.41 10.51
N ILE A 325 29.29 2.37 9.19
CA ILE A 325 30.09 3.12 8.21
C ILE A 325 29.84 4.62 8.36
N VAL A 326 28.60 5.07 8.52
CA VAL A 326 28.21 6.48 8.73
C VAL A 326 28.92 7.08 9.96
N GLN A 327 29.20 6.30 11.00
CA GLN A 327 29.89 6.76 12.20
C GLN A 327 31.39 6.99 12.02
N ARG A 328 31.99 6.63 10.89
CA ARG A 328 33.42 6.82 10.62
C ARG A 328 33.73 8.28 10.26
N PRO A 329 34.91 8.80 10.63
CA PRO A 329 35.29 10.17 10.27
C PRO A 329 35.39 10.43 8.75
N ASP A 330 35.64 9.38 7.97
CA ASP A 330 35.81 9.38 6.51
C ASP A 330 34.64 8.65 5.81
N ALA A 331 33.46 8.69 6.40
CA ALA A 331 32.28 8.04 5.85
C ALA A 331 31.98 8.52 4.41
N PRO A 332 31.77 7.60 3.44
CA PRO A 332 31.49 7.94 2.04
C PRO A 332 30.08 8.47 1.82
N PHE A 333 29.21 8.35 2.81
CA PHE A 333 27.84 8.83 2.77
C PHE A 333 27.41 9.43 4.12
N ILE A 334 26.46 10.35 4.07
CA ILE A 334 25.83 11.00 5.22
C ILE A 334 24.77 10.10 5.84
N PHE A 335 24.08 9.37 4.96
CA PHE A 335 23.03 8.40 5.27
C PHE A 335 23.06 7.32 4.19
N ALA A 336 22.78 6.08 4.56
CA ALA A 336 22.59 4.99 3.62
C ALA A 336 21.46 4.07 4.08
N PHE A 337 20.82 3.42 3.13
CA PHE A 337 19.67 2.55 3.36
C PHE A 337 19.66 1.39 2.36
N ALA A 338 19.28 0.21 2.86
CA ALA A 338 18.93 -0.96 2.07
C ALA A 338 17.50 -1.38 2.38
N GLY A 339 16.76 -1.76 1.36
CA GLY A 339 15.39 -2.25 1.50
C GLY A 339 14.95 -3.03 0.29
N GLN A 340 13.88 -3.79 0.46
CA GLN A 340 13.27 -4.56 -0.62
C GLN A 340 11.75 -4.60 -0.44
N GLY A 341 11.02 -4.76 -1.53
CA GLY A 341 9.56 -4.81 -1.51
C GLY A 341 8.93 -4.63 -2.88
N ARG A 342 7.65 -4.37 -2.87
CA ARG A 342 6.88 -4.06 -4.07
C ARG A 342 7.37 -2.74 -4.67
N PHE A 343 7.65 -2.72 -5.96
CA PHE A 343 8.05 -1.51 -6.68
C PHE A 343 6.84 -0.84 -7.35
N VAL A 344 6.19 -1.59 -8.18
CA VAL A 344 4.89 -1.30 -8.79
C VAL A 344 4.11 -2.61 -8.86
N ARG A 345 2.86 -2.61 -9.25
CA ARG A 345 1.98 -3.78 -9.20
C ARG A 345 2.62 -5.08 -9.71
N PRO A 346 3.29 -5.13 -10.87
CA PRO A 346 3.87 -6.37 -11.41
C PRO A 346 5.32 -6.64 -11.03
N SER A 347 5.97 -5.79 -10.22
CA SER A 347 7.41 -5.88 -9.98
C SER A 347 7.78 -5.64 -8.54
N GLU A 348 8.77 -6.37 -8.06
CA GLU A 348 9.49 -6.13 -6.81
C GLU A 348 10.82 -5.42 -7.10
N VAL A 349 11.44 -4.89 -6.06
CA VAL A 349 12.73 -4.20 -6.14
C VAL A 349 13.53 -4.41 -4.88
N SER A 350 14.86 -4.53 -5.01
CA SER A 350 15.78 -4.22 -3.93
C SER A 350 16.44 -2.87 -4.20
N VAL A 351 16.63 -2.09 -3.15
CA VAL A 351 17.14 -0.73 -3.23
C VAL A 351 18.32 -0.57 -2.29
N LEU A 352 19.41 0.00 -2.81
CA LEU A 352 20.49 0.57 -2.00
C LEU A 352 20.51 2.07 -2.29
N ALA A 353 20.35 2.90 -1.27
CA ALA A 353 20.32 4.35 -1.45
C ALA A 353 21.25 5.04 -0.45
N ALA A 354 21.82 6.16 -0.85
CA ALA A 354 22.61 6.99 0.03
C ALA A 354 22.52 8.47 -0.32
N ALA A 355 22.54 9.30 0.70
CA ALA A 355 22.91 10.71 0.59
C ALA A 355 24.41 10.85 0.79
N VAL A 356 25.10 11.50 -0.16
CA VAL A 356 26.56 11.57 -0.18
C VAL A 356 27.06 13.02 -0.05
N PRO A 357 28.29 13.22 0.45
CA PRO A 357 28.93 14.52 0.37
C PRO A 357 29.07 15.00 -1.08
N GLU A 358 29.23 16.28 -1.25
CA GLU A 358 29.49 16.91 -2.56
C GLU A 358 30.65 16.23 -3.30
N GLY A 359 30.42 15.84 -4.57
CA GLY A 359 31.41 15.11 -5.39
C GLY A 359 31.62 13.64 -4.94
N GLY A 360 30.82 13.16 -3.98
CA GLY A 360 30.96 11.81 -3.40
C GLY A 360 30.15 10.72 -4.10
N ALA A 361 29.49 10.98 -5.22
CA ALA A 361 28.60 10.01 -5.86
C ALA A 361 29.29 8.67 -6.17
N THR A 362 30.45 8.69 -6.80
CA THR A 362 31.23 7.48 -7.10
C THR A 362 31.63 6.72 -5.83
N ALA A 363 32.14 7.44 -4.82
CA ALA A 363 32.53 6.82 -3.55
C ALA A 363 31.35 6.22 -2.80
N GLY A 364 30.18 6.88 -2.85
CA GLY A 364 28.93 6.39 -2.27
C GLY A 364 28.45 5.11 -2.95
N ILE A 365 28.39 5.09 -4.29
CA ILE A 365 28.00 3.91 -5.06
C ILE A 365 28.97 2.75 -4.76
N GLU A 366 30.29 3.01 -4.79
CA GLU A 366 31.30 2.01 -4.49
C GLU A 366 31.15 1.44 -3.08
N ALA A 367 30.88 2.28 -2.09
CA ALA A 367 30.71 1.85 -0.71
C ALA A 367 29.43 1.03 -0.51
N LEU A 368 28.29 1.45 -1.11
CA LEU A 368 27.03 0.69 -1.08
C LEU A 368 27.20 -0.70 -1.69
N LEU A 369 27.74 -0.76 -2.92
CA LEU A 369 27.98 -2.03 -3.61
C LEU A 369 29.02 -2.89 -2.89
N THR A 370 30.10 -2.30 -2.37
CA THR A 370 31.14 -3.04 -1.65
C THR A 370 30.58 -3.73 -0.41
N GLU A 371 29.74 -3.06 0.38
CA GLU A 371 29.20 -3.67 1.58
C GLU A 371 28.12 -4.71 1.24
N ALA A 372 27.26 -4.46 0.24
CA ALA A 372 26.28 -5.43 -0.24
C ALA A 372 27.00 -6.70 -0.81
N GLU A 373 28.01 -6.52 -1.66
CA GLU A 373 28.84 -7.60 -2.19
C GLU A 373 29.61 -8.34 -1.09
N ARG A 374 30.03 -7.63 -0.04
CA ARG A 374 30.69 -8.24 1.11
C ARG A 374 29.72 -9.13 1.89
N ALA A 375 28.45 -8.69 2.04
CA ALA A 375 27.41 -9.50 2.62
C ALA A 375 27.13 -10.75 1.77
N ALA A 376 27.05 -10.60 0.43
CA ALA A 376 26.83 -11.71 -0.48
C ALA A 376 27.98 -12.73 -0.45
N ARG A 377 29.26 -12.28 -0.57
CA ARG A 377 30.42 -13.17 -0.68
C ARG A 377 30.90 -13.77 0.63
N HIS A 378 30.74 -13.07 1.74
CA HIS A 378 31.29 -13.48 3.05
C HIS A 378 30.24 -13.70 4.11
N GLY A 379 28.99 -13.32 3.82
CA GLY A 379 27.87 -13.46 4.74
C GLY A 379 27.94 -12.50 5.93
N PHE A 380 27.06 -12.75 6.85
CA PHE A 380 26.96 -12.07 8.15
C PHE A 380 27.56 -12.92 9.26
N ALA A 381 27.97 -12.29 10.38
CA ALA A 381 28.39 -13.01 11.55
C ALA A 381 27.19 -13.57 12.32
N ALA A 382 27.38 -14.69 13.03
CA ALA A 382 26.33 -15.28 13.85
C ALA A 382 25.80 -14.30 14.92
N SER A 383 26.66 -13.43 15.45
CA SER A 383 26.28 -12.41 16.42
C SER A 383 25.38 -11.30 15.84
N GLU A 384 25.53 -10.97 14.55
CA GLU A 384 24.66 -10.02 13.85
C GLU A 384 23.23 -10.62 13.73
N LEU A 385 23.15 -11.89 13.29
CA LEU A 385 21.87 -12.59 13.17
C LEU A 385 21.16 -12.71 14.51
N GLU A 386 21.84 -13.16 15.57
CA GLU A 386 21.23 -13.31 16.88
C GLU A 386 20.72 -11.96 17.45
N ARG A 387 21.43 -10.88 17.22
CA ARG A 387 20.99 -9.52 17.58
C ARG A 387 19.75 -9.13 16.78
N ALA A 388 19.77 -9.27 15.46
CA ALA A 388 18.66 -8.93 14.59
C ALA A 388 17.39 -9.73 14.91
N LYS A 389 17.51 -11.04 15.16
CA LYS A 389 16.40 -11.89 15.62
C LYS A 389 15.82 -11.42 16.96
N ALA A 390 16.69 -11.12 17.92
CA ALA A 390 16.25 -10.65 19.23
C ALA A 390 15.55 -9.28 19.17
N GLU A 391 16.00 -8.40 18.29
CA GLU A 391 15.37 -7.09 18.04
C GLU A 391 14.00 -7.26 17.38
N LEU A 392 13.91 -8.05 16.30
CA LEU A 392 12.66 -8.34 15.62
C LEU A 392 11.62 -8.98 16.55
N LEU A 393 12.02 -9.98 17.34
CA LEU A 393 11.10 -10.63 18.29
C LEU A 393 10.60 -9.67 19.36
N ARG A 394 11.44 -8.76 19.89
CA ARG A 394 11.02 -7.73 20.86
C ARG A 394 10.05 -6.72 20.23
N GLU A 395 10.29 -6.34 18.97
CA GLU A 395 9.43 -5.42 18.22
C GLU A 395 8.03 -6.02 18.02
N VAL A 396 7.95 -7.26 17.54
CA VAL A 396 6.67 -7.95 17.32
C VAL A 396 5.97 -8.28 18.66
N GLU A 397 6.73 -8.63 19.72
CA GLU A 397 6.19 -8.81 21.06
C GLU A 397 5.59 -7.51 21.60
N SER A 398 6.28 -6.38 21.43
CA SER A 398 5.76 -5.06 21.83
C SER A 398 4.49 -4.72 21.08
N ALA A 399 4.45 -4.93 19.78
CA ALA A 399 3.25 -4.75 18.97
C ALA A 399 2.09 -5.64 19.44
N TYR A 400 2.37 -6.90 19.81
CA TYR A 400 1.37 -7.81 20.36
C TYR A 400 0.84 -7.35 21.73
N LEU A 401 1.72 -6.92 22.63
CA LEU A 401 1.34 -6.44 23.96
C LEU A 401 0.57 -5.12 23.91
N GLU A 402 0.86 -4.29 22.93
CA GLU A 402 0.24 -2.98 22.72
C GLU A 402 -0.86 -2.98 21.65
N ARG A 403 -1.29 -4.14 21.13
CA ARG A 403 -2.25 -4.27 20.04
C ARG A 403 -3.56 -3.52 20.23
N GLU A 404 -4.00 -3.35 21.49
CA GLU A 404 -5.21 -2.57 21.81
C GLU A 404 -5.00 -1.05 21.70
N LYS A 405 -3.75 -0.61 21.47
CA LYS A 405 -3.39 0.79 21.21
C LYS A 405 -3.11 1.05 19.73
N THR A 406 -3.20 0.02 18.89
CA THR A 406 -3.01 0.17 17.45
C THR A 406 -4.15 1.00 16.89
N GLU A 407 -3.81 2.08 16.21
CA GLU A 407 -4.78 3.00 15.61
C GLU A 407 -5.52 2.34 14.43
N SER A 408 -6.78 2.71 14.26
CA SER A 408 -7.66 2.22 13.19
C SER A 408 -7.07 2.44 11.80
N GLN A 409 -6.35 3.55 11.61
CA GLN A 409 -5.66 3.86 10.35
C GLN A 409 -4.63 2.78 9.95
N GLY A 410 -3.92 2.20 10.91
CA GLY A 410 -2.95 1.13 10.66
C GLY A 410 -3.61 -0.14 10.11
N TYR A 411 -4.73 -0.56 10.71
CA TYR A 411 -5.51 -1.70 10.22
C TYR A 411 -6.12 -1.43 8.85
N ALA A 412 -6.66 -0.22 8.63
CA ALA A 412 -7.21 0.17 7.34
C ALA A 412 -6.14 0.14 6.23
N GLY A 413 -4.90 0.55 6.54
CA GLY A 413 -3.76 0.41 5.64
C GLY A 413 -3.41 -1.03 5.32
N LEU A 414 -3.42 -1.92 6.32
CA LEU A 414 -3.15 -3.34 6.15
C LEU A 414 -4.17 -4.01 5.21
N TYR A 415 -5.46 -3.76 5.40
CA TYR A 415 -6.51 -4.33 4.55
C TYR A 415 -6.52 -3.73 3.14
N MET A 416 -6.13 -2.48 2.99
CA MET A 416 -5.92 -1.86 1.68
C MET A 416 -4.81 -2.58 0.90
N GLN A 417 -3.66 -2.86 1.52
CA GLN A 417 -2.58 -3.60 0.88
C GLN A 417 -2.99 -5.05 0.56
N HIS A 418 -3.77 -5.69 1.45
CA HIS A 418 -4.32 -7.01 1.18
C HIS A 418 -5.23 -6.99 -0.06
N PHE A 419 -6.15 -6.03 -0.18
CA PHE A 419 -7.02 -5.89 -1.35
C PHE A 419 -6.26 -5.63 -2.64
N LEU A 420 -5.30 -4.69 -2.61
CA LEU A 420 -4.61 -4.23 -3.81
C LEU A 420 -3.50 -5.19 -4.28
N GLN A 421 -2.86 -5.91 -3.38
CA GLN A 421 -1.60 -6.60 -3.66
C GLN A 421 -1.56 -8.05 -3.17
N ASP A 422 -2.67 -8.57 -2.64
CA ASP A 422 -2.75 -9.89 -2.00
C ASP A 422 -1.70 -10.07 -0.88
N GLU A 423 -1.32 -8.96 -0.21
CA GLU A 423 -0.37 -9.02 0.90
C GLU A 423 -0.99 -9.72 2.11
N PRO A 424 -0.24 -10.60 2.78
CA PRO A 424 -0.74 -11.30 3.95
C PRO A 424 -1.14 -10.34 5.08
N ALA A 425 -2.34 -10.47 5.59
CA ALA A 425 -2.85 -9.67 6.71
C ALA A 425 -3.40 -10.57 7.84
N PRO A 426 -2.55 -11.42 8.48
CA PRO A 426 -3.02 -12.40 9.47
C PRO A 426 -3.42 -11.79 10.82
N GLY A 427 -3.22 -10.50 11.03
CA GLY A 427 -3.36 -9.84 12.32
C GLY A 427 -2.22 -10.19 13.29
N ILE A 428 -2.04 -9.35 14.31
CA ILE A 428 -0.93 -9.49 15.26
C ILE A 428 -1.06 -10.74 16.15
N GLU A 429 -2.30 -11.19 16.42
CA GLU A 429 -2.60 -12.38 17.19
C GLU A 429 -2.07 -13.66 16.52
N ALA A 430 -2.07 -13.71 15.19
CA ALA A 430 -1.48 -14.80 14.42
C ALA A 430 -0.01 -14.55 14.07
N ALA A 431 0.36 -13.29 13.81
CA ALA A 431 1.73 -12.93 13.46
C ALA A 431 2.72 -13.20 14.60
N TRP A 432 2.37 -12.90 15.86
CA TRP A 432 3.26 -13.10 17.01
C TRP A 432 3.65 -14.58 17.21
N PRO A 433 2.72 -15.56 17.31
CA PRO A 433 3.09 -16.98 17.38
C PRO A 433 3.88 -17.47 16.17
N LEU A 434 3.59 -16.95 14.98
CA LEU A 434 4.35 -17.27 13.76
C LEU A 434 5.81 -16.80 13.89
N HIS A 435 6.05 -15.57 14.34
CA HIS A 435 7.42 -15.06 14.55
C HIS A 435 8.15 -15.87 15.62
N GLN A 436 7.51 -16.19 16.75
CA GLN A 436 8.10 -17.02 17.79
C GLN A 436 8.55 -18.40 17.28
N ARG A 437 7.82 -18.97 16.32
CA ARG A 437 8.16 -20.24 15.70
C ARG A 437 9.22 -20.09 14.61
N LEU A 438 9.03 -19.14 13.68
CA LEU A 438 9.82 -19.08 12.45
C LEU A 438 11.18 -18.42 12.65
N VAL A 439 11.26 -17.33 13.43
CA VAL A 439 12.49 -16.53 13.58
C VAL A 439 13.65 -17.34 14.17
N PRO A 440 13.48 -18.15 15.23
CA PRO A 440 14.58 -18.96 15.77
C PRO A 440 15.18 -19.96 14.77
N GLU A 441 14.37 -20.46 13.83
CA GLU A 441 14.78 -21.45 12.83
C GLU A 441 15.55 -20.86 11.64
N ILE A 442 15.55 -19.53 11.46
CA ILE A 442 16.24 -18.86 10.36
C ILE A 442 17.75 -19.01 10.54
N THR A 443 18.44 -19.35 9.47
CA THR A 443 19.87 -19.62 9.45
C THR A 443 20.66 -18.57 8.66
N LEU A 444 21.97 -18.47 8.90
CA LEU A 444 22.86 -17.63 8.10
C LEU A 444 22.89 -18.04 6.62
N ASP A 445 22.77 -19.33 6.33
CA ASP A 445 22.77 -19.82 4.95
C ASP A 445 21.55 -19.32 4.16
N GLU A 446 20.41 -19.11 4.82
CA GLU A 446 19.23 -18.53 4.18
C GLU A 446 19.41 -17.05 3.90
N LEU A 447 19.96 -16.30 4.85
CA LEU A 447 20.27 -14.87 4.68
C LEU A 447 21.31 -14.60 3.60
N ASN A 448 22.33 -15.44 3.52
CA ASN A 448 23.37 -15.31 2.51
C ASN A 448 22.81 -15.54 1.09
N ARG A 449 21.81 -16.43 0.94
CA ARG A 449 21.11 -16.59 -0.35
C ARG A 449 20.29 -15.38 -0.76
N VAL A 450 19.71 -14.65 0.19
CA VAL A 450 18.98 -13.41 -0.11
C VAL A 450 19.88 -12.40 -0.82
N ALA A 451 21.12 -12.23 -0.32
CA ALA A 451 22.07 -11.31 -0.95
C ALA A 451 22.41 -11.70 -2.40
N ASP A 452 22.55 -13.00 -2.69
CA ASP A 452 22.80 -13.50 -4.04
C ASP A 452 21.58 -13.31 -4.97
N GLU A 453 20.38 -13.42 -4.43
CA GLU A 453 19.12 -13.27 -5.20
C GLU A 453 18.84 -11.80 -5.52
N TRP A 454 19.12 -10.89 -4.60
CA TRP A 454 18.72 -9.49 -4.70
C TRP A 454 19.79 -8.56 -5.30
N LEU A 455 21.05 -8.93 -5.26
CA LEU A 455 22.15 -8.15 -5.83
C LEU A 455 22.63 -8.77 -7.15
N THR A 456 22.00 -8.40 -8.25
CA THR A 456 22.33 -8.90 -9.58
C THR A 456 22.92 -7.79 -10.47
N ASP A 457 23.65 -8.15 -11.54
CA ASP A 457 24.08 -7.19 -12.56
C ASP A 457 22.96 -6.93 -13.60
N GLU A 458 22.05 -7.89 -13.74
CA GLU A 458 20.87 -7.79 -14.58
C GLU A 458 19.80 -6.98 -13.85
N ASP A 459 18.95 -6.29 -14.60
CA ASP A 459 17.85 -5.46 -14.10
C ASP A 459 18.27 -4.35 -13.12
N ARG A 460 19.57 -4.02 -13.10
CA ARG A 460 20.13 -2.96 -12.25
C ARG A 460 19.97 -1.60 -12.91
N VAL A 461 19.52 -0.63 -12.12
CA VAL A 461 19.51 0.79 -12.51
C VAL A 461 20.22 1.61 -11.44
N VAL A 462 21.24 2.35 -11.84
CA VAL A 462 21.96 3.30 -10.97
C VAL A 462 21.45 4.70 -11.27
N VAL A 463 20.95 5.37 -10.27
CA VAL A 463 20.40 6.73 -10.37
C VAL A 463 21.25 7.66 -9.52
N VAL A 464 21.63 8.80 -10.08
CA VAL A 464 22.33 9.88 -9.38
C VAL A 464 21.57 11.17 -9.58
N SER A 465 21.14 11.78 -8.49
CA SER A 465 20.57 13.13 -8.47
C SER A 465 21.54 14.06 -7.75
N ALA A 466 21.89 15.19 -8.34
CA ALA A 466 22.91 16.08 -7.78
C ALA A 466 22.64 17.57 -8.04
N PRO A 467 23.21 18.47 -7.21
CA PRO A 467 23.23 19.88 -7.56
C PRO A 467 23.97 20.12 -8.90
N GLU A 468 23.41 20.99 -9.75
CA GLU A 468 24.11 21.40 -10.98
C GLU A 468 25.37 22.22 -10.66
N LYS A 469 26.52 21.81 -11.18
CA LYS A 469 27.79 22.50 -11.02
C LYS A 469 28.65 22.40 -12.28
N GLU A 470 29.43 23.46 -12.56
CA GLU A 470 30.44 23.41 -13.62
C GLU A 470 31.47 22.30 -13.32
N GLY A 471 31.56 21.30 -14.21
CA GLY A 471 32.55 20.25 -14.16
C GLY A 471 32.11 18.93 -13.51
N LEU A 472 30.82 18.71 -13.31
CA LEU A 472 30.23 17.38 -13.05
C LEU A 472 30.15 16.60 -14.35
#